data_ffbc432fa79d72ad94a31b1dee3f7112
#
_entry.id   ffbc432fa79d72ad94a31b1dee3f7112
#
_cell.length_a   1.000
_cell.length_b   1.000
_cell.length_c   1.000
_cell.angle_alpha   90.00
_cell.angle_beta   90.00
_cell.angle_gamma   90.00
#
_symmetry.space_group_name_H-M   'P 1'
#
loop_
_entity.id
_entity.type
_entity.pdbx_description
1 polymer ?
#
loop_
_entity_poly.entity_id
_entity_poly.type
_entity_poly.pdbx_seq_one_letter_code
_entity_poly.pdbx_strand_id
1 'polypeptide(L)'
;MAGSALVVALAAALLTATGVWIEAGIRLAAGSTDPAASLLVTVASSFAGTAVLIALLVVASTFAGALRPRGREFALLRAVGATTRQVRQLVTAEVLLVFAAAAPVGAVAGLALAPLPRGVLESGGIVPAGAAVPLSPWPVLGTLLLLVPTALLGARMAGRESARLSPASAVQRSAVEPRGVSRVRATTAAVLAVGGLVLACVPFVAPGLLGSAAASTSAFLLLIAAALIGPLLVRWAAERGLALTAGRPHAVPTLALANARGFSRRLTGVVVPLALLLALGTVQSGVNGAVVDASEQQVRESLTADLVVTAPDGVTDAQAAAVAALPGVAEVGTTALLPAQVRVEADDEDLPFLNGLSWESTALRTVPAGSGLVDADVRAGSIDDLAREGTIAVSGEAAVTGSAAVGDPVDVRLGGAERTLTIVAVYERGLGLGDYLVGPALAAGASDGTLLVRAAAPGDVPGIRAAVTEAGLDPTDVAGYARSVRDAAAAEQGLSTTLLIALLAFVAVGAGNALVQLVGSRRAELALLRRTGATRRQLVRMVAAESAILTATALVVGTASVLPALLGIGQGLLGVPLPVVDPVVTGSLVGVVVLIGVTIPVAAAVRATAPGRLPVAA
;
A
#
# COMPACT_ATOMS: atom_id res chain seq x y z
N MET A 1 0.68 -19.49 -21.76
CA MET A 1 -0.40 -19.85 -20.83
C MET A 1 0.09 -20.23 -19.43
N ALA A 2 1.16 -21.05 -19.26
CA ALA A 2 1.66 -21.41 -17.93
C ALA A 2 2.00 -20.20 -17.02
N GLY A 3 2.68 -19.18 -17.57
CA GLY A 3 2.98 -17.96 -16.82
C GLY A 3 1.73 -17.16 -16.43
N SER A 4 0.70 -17.14 -17.26
CA SER A 4 -0.57 -16.50 -16.92
C SER A 4 -1.32 -17.27 -15.85
N ALA A 5 -1.28 -18.61 -15.87
CA ALA A 5 -1.85 -19.45 -14.82
C ALA A 5 -1.14 -19.22 -13.47
N LEU A 6 0.18 -19.12 -13.47
CA LEU A 6 0.95 -18.81 -12.26
C LEU A 6 0.55 -17.45 -11.65
N VAL A 7 0.44 -16.41 -12.48
CA VAL A 7 0.04 -15.07 -12.02
C VAL A 7 -1.39 -15.08 -11.45
N VAL A 8 -2.33 -15.80 -12.09
CA VAL A 8 -3.70 -15.95 -11.58
C VAL A 8 -3.71 -16.71 -10.25
N ALA A 9 -2.95 -17.80 -10.14
CA ALA A 9 -2.85 -18.58 -8.90
C ALA A 9 -2.27 -17.75 -7.75
N LEU A 10 -1.21 -16.96 -8.02
CA LEU A 10 -0.63 -16.07 -7.01
C LEU A 10 -1.58 -14.95 -6.60
N ALA A 11 -2.31 -14.35 -7.56
CA ALA A 11 -3.35 -13.36 -7.24
C ALA A 11 -4.44 -13.95 -6.35
N ALA A 12 -4.91 -15.16 -6.67
CA ALA A 12 -5.89 -15.87 -5.87
C ALA A 12 -5.35 -16.22 -4.47
N ALA A 13 -4.09 -16.66 -4.36
CA ALA A 13 -3.47 -16.96 -3.09
C ALA A 13 -3.35 -15.73 -2.20
N LEU A 14 -2.90 -14.61 -2.75
CA LEU A 14 -2.76 -13.34 -2.03
C LEU A 14 -4.11 -12.85 -1.52
N LEU A 15 -5.12 -12.78 -2.39
CA LEU A 15 -6.46 -12.29 -2.02
C LEU A 15 -7.15 -13.22 -1.00
N THR A 16 -6.98 -14.54 -1.13
CA THR A 16 -7.55 -15.49 -0.16
C THR A 16 -6.86 -15.38 1.19
N ALA A 17 -5.52 -15.30 1.24
CA ALA A 17 -4.79 -15.12 2.48
C ALA A 17 -5.20 -13.82 3.19
N THR A 18 -5.35 -12.72 2.45
CA THR A 18 -5.84 -11.44 3.00
C THR A 18 -7.28 -11.55 3.49
N GLY A 19 -8.16 -12.23 2.73
CA GLY A 19 -9.56 -12.46 3.12
C GLY A 19 -9.71 -13.28 4.39
N VAL A 20 -8.80 -14.21 4.67
CA VAL A 20 -8.75 -14.97 5.94
C VAL A 20 -8.48 -14.04 7.12
N TRP A 21 -7.59 -13.06 6.98
CA TRP A 21 -7.32 -12.09 8.05
C TRP A 21 -8.44 -11.09 8.25
N ILE A 22 -9.15 -10.68 7.18
CA ILE A 22 -10.37 -9.88 7.30
C ILE A 22 -11.43 -10.67 8.10
N GLU A 23 -11.66 -11.93 7.76
CA GLU A 23 -12.62 -12.78 8.48
C GLU A 23 -12.19 -13.00 9.95
N ALA A 24 -10.91 -13.21 10.21
CA ALA A 24 -10.38 -13.32 11.57
C ALA A 24 -10.68 -12.06 12.38
N GLY A 25 -10.43 -10.87 11.83
CA GLY A 25 -10.72 -9.60 12.47
C GLY A 25 -12.22 -9.40 12.73
N ILE A 26 -13.09 -9.70 11.76
CA ILE A 26 -14.55 -9.62 11.94
C ILE A 26 -15.03 -10.55 13.07
N ARG A 27 -14.50 -11.78 13.16
CA ARG A 27 -14.86 -12.73 14.22
C ARG A 27 -14.37 -12.28 15.58
N LEU A 28 -13.17 -11.71 15.66
CA LEU A 28 -12.62 -11.13 16.90
C LEU A 28 -13.44 -9.92 17.34
N ALA A 29 -13.78 -9.01 16.43
CA ALA A 29 -14.61 -7.84 16.71
C ALA A 29 -16.02 -8.19 17.15
N ALA A 30 -16.60 -9.29 16.67
CA ALA A 30 -17.92 -9.76 17.11
C ALA A 30 -17.93 -10.32 18.55
N GLY A 31 -16.76 -10.72 19.06
CA GLY A 31 -16.61 -11.33 20.40
C GLY A 31 -15.95 -10.45 21.46
N SER A 32 -15.37 -9.31 21.07
CA SER A 32 -14.64 -8.41 21.97
C SER A 32 -14.75 -6.94 21.53
N THR A 33 -14.61 -6.03 22.50
CA THR A 33 -14.49 -4.58 22.24
C THR A 33 -13.02 -4.16 22.06
N ASP A 34 -12.12 -5.12 21.82
CA ASP A 34 -10.69 -4.86 21.68
C ASP A 34 -10.41 -4.03 20.40
N PRO A 35 -9.79 -2.86 20.50
CA PRO A 35 -9.42 -2.03 19.35
C PRO A 35 -8.52 -2.76 18.33
N ALA A 36 -7.72 -3.73 18.77
CA ALA A 36 -6.85 -4.52 17.91
C ALA A 36 -7.63 -5.29 16.83
N ALA A 37 -8.85 -5.75 17.12
CA ALA A 37 -9.70 -6.44 16.17
C ALA A 37 -10.15 -5.53 15.02
N SER A 38 -10.50 -4.27 15.31
CA SER A 38 -10.91 -3.28 14.29
C SER A 38 -9.72 -2.85 13.44
N LEU A 39 -8.54 -2.65 14.04
CA LEU A 39 -7.30 -2.38 13.31
C LEU A 39 -6.96 -3.50 12.33
N LEU A 40 -7.11 -4.76 12.74
CA LEU A 40 -6.89 -5.91 11.85
C LEU A 40 -7.82 -5.88 10.64
N VAL A 41 -9.12 -5.61 10.84
CA VAL A 41 -10.09 -5.51 9.74
C VAL A 41 -9.74 -4.35 8.82
N THR A 42 -9.46 -3.17 9.38
CA THR A 42 -9.17 -1.94 8.62
C THR A 42 -7.91 -2.10 7.77
N VAL A 43 -6.81 -2.55 8.38
CA VAL A 43 -5.53 -2.77 7.67
C VAL A 43 -5.68 -3.85 6.59
N ALA A 44 -6.28 -5.00 6.92
CA ALA A 44 -6.45 -6.08 5.96
C ALA A 44 -7.41 -5.70 4.82
N SER A 45 -8.47 -4.93 5.08
CA SER A 45 -9.42 -4.46 4.05
C SER A 45 -8.81 -3.41 3.13
N SER A 46 -8.07 -2.44 3.67
CA SER A 46 -7.32 -1.45 2.90
C SER A 46 -6.30 -2.14 1.98
N PHE A 47 -5.56 -3.11 2.53
CA PHE A 47 -4.63 -3.91 1.76
C PHE A 47 -5.34 -4.73 0.67
N ALA A 48 -6.48 -5.35 0.97
CA ALA A 48 -7.27 -6.11 -0.01
C ALA A 48 -7.71 -5.23 -1.19
N GLY A 49 -8.16 -4.00 -0.93
CA GLY A 49 -8.51 -3.04 -1.97
C GLY A 49 -7.33 -2.74 -2.91
N THR A 50 -6.16 -2.48 -2.33
CA THR A 50 -4.91 -2.27 -3.08
C THR A 50 -4.50 -3.52 -3.85
N ALA A 51 -4.58 -4.70 -3.23
CA ALA A 51 -4.23 -5.97 -3.85
C ALA A 51 -5.16 -6.31 -5.03
N VAL A 52 -6.47 -6.04 -4.94
CA VAL A 52 -7.43 -6.22 -6.04
C VAL A 52 -7.06 -5.32 -7.23
N LEU A 53 -6.77 -4.05 -6.99
CA LEU A 53 -6.38 -3.10 -8.04
C LEU A 53 -5.10 -3.57 -8.77
N ILE A 54 -4.11 -3.98 -8.01
CA ILE A 54 -2.83 -4.45 -8.55
C ILE A 54 -3.00 -5.80 -9.25
N ALA A 55 -3.78 -6.72 -8.68
CA ALA A 55 -4.10 -8.00 -9.33
C ALA A 55 -4.79 -7.77 -10.67
N LEU A 56 -5.77 -6.86 -10.74
CA LEU A 56 -6.41 -6.48 -12.00
C LEU A 56 -5.39 -5.98 -13.03
N LEU A 57 -4.49 -5.08 -12.64
CA LEU A 57 -3.48 -4.50 -13.53
C LEU A 57 -2.49 -5.56 -14.03
N VAL A 58 -1.95 -6.38 -13.12
CA VAL A 58 -0.94 -7.41 -13.42
C VAL A 58 -1.54 -8.55 -14.25
N VAL A 59 -2.73 -9.02 -13.89
CA VAL A 59 -3.44 -10.07 -14.62
C VAL A 59 -3.83 -9.58 -16.01
N ALA A 60 -4.42 -8.38 -16.14
CA ALA A 60 -4.78 -7.80 -17.43
C ALA A 60 -3.57 -7.61 -18.34
N SER A 61 -2.45 -7.09 -17.81
CA SER A 61 -1.20 -6.92 -18.56
C SER A 61 -0.60 -8.25 -19.01
N THR A 62 -0.67 -9.27 -18.15
CA THR A 62 -0.19 -10.63 -18.42
C THR A 62 -0.97 -11.30 -19.56
N PHE A 63 -2.30 -11.23 -19.54
CA PHE A 63 -3.12 -11.78 -20.63
C PHE A 63 -2.97 -10.98 -21.93
N ALA A 64 -2.91 -9.65 -21.84
CA ALA A 64 -2.62 -8.82 -23.02
C ALA A 64 -1.27 -9.19 -23.66
N GLY A 65 -0.23 -9.44 -22.84
CA GLY A 65 1.08 -9.91 -23.30
C GLY A 65 1.03 -11.31 -23.93
N ALA A 66 0.28 -12.24 -23.34
CA ALA A 66 0.14 -13.62 -23.82
C ALA A 66 -0.65 -13.73 -25.13
N LEU A 67 -1.64 -12.86 -25.35
CA LEU A 67 -2.50 -12.89 -26.53
C LEU A 67 -1.93 -12.11 -27.74
N ARG A 68 -1.07 -11.12 -27.52
CA ARG A 68 -0.45 -10.33 -28.61
C ARG A 68 0.26 -11.18 -29.67
N PRO A 69 1.11 -12.17 -29.35
CA PRO A 69 1.79 -12.98 -30.37
C PRO A 69 0.81 -13.79 -31.24
N ARG A 70 -0.38 -14.08 -30.72
CA ARG A 70 -1.42 -14.88 -31.38
C ARG A 70 -2.33 -14.08 -32.31
N GLY A 71 -2.08 -12.77 -32.47
CA GLY A 71 -2.86 -11.90 -33.35
C GLY A 71 -2.93 -12.39 -34.80
N ARG A 72 -1.85 -13.05 -35.29
CA ARG A 72 -1.82 -13.68 -36.64
C ARG A 72 -2.76 -14.89 -36.72
N GLU A 73 -2.82 -15.72 -35.68
CA GLU A 73 -3.76 -16.86 -35.61
C GLU A 73 -5.20 -16.36 -35.67
N PHE A 74 -5.54 -15.30 -34.92
CA PHE A 74 -6.87 -14.70 -34.94
C PHE A 74 -7.23 -14.06 -36.30
N ALA A 75 -6.24 -13.47 -36.97
CA ALA A 75 -6.43 -12.95 -38.32
C ALA A 75 -6.68 -14.06 -39.34
N LEU A 76 -5.99 -15.20 -39.26
CA LEU A 76 -6.22 -16.36 -40.09
C LEU A 76 -7.60 -16.97 -39.87
N LEU A 77 -8.05 -17.13 -38.63
CA LEU A 77 -9.40 -17.59 -38.31
C LEU A 77 -10.47 -16.70 -38.96
N ARG A 78 -10.26 -15.37 -38.95
CA ARG A 78 -11.18 -14.44 -39.61
C ARG A 78 -11.10 -14.50 -41.13
N ALA A 79 -9.94 -14.78 -41.68
CA ALA A 79 -9.77 -14.99 -43.15
C ALA A 79 -10.52 -16.23 -43.62
N VAL A 80 -10.64 -17.27 -42.81
CA VAL A 80 -11.41 -18.49 -43.06
C VAL A 80 -12.90 -18.34 -42.76
N GLY A 81 -13.36 -17.13 -42.30
CA GLY A 81 -14.77 -16.83 -42.12
C GLY A 81 -15.25 -16.73 -40.67
N ALA A 82 -14.37 -16.83 -39.65
CA ALA A 82 -14.77 -16.62 -38.27
C ALA A 82 -15.19 -15.16 -38.02
N THR A 83 -16.33 -14.97 -37.37
CA THR A 83 -16.80 -13.64 -36.99
C THR A 83 -16.00 -13.06 -35.82
N THR A 84 -15.98 -11.74 -35.70
CA THR A 84 -15.35 -11.04 -34.57
C THR A 84 -15.91 -11.52 -33.21
N ARG A 85 -17.19 -11.90 -33.17
CA ARG A 85 -17.86 -12.42 -31.98
C ARG A 85 -17.30 -13.79 -31.59
N GLN A 86 -17.13 -14.69 -32.55
CA GLN A 86 -16.56 -16.03 -32.33
C GLN A 86 -15.11 -15.94 -31.82
N VAL A 87 -14.27 -15.07 -32.43
CA VAL A 87 -12.91 -14.86 -31.94
C VAL A 87 -12.89 -14.32 -30.51
N ARG A 88 -13.78 -13.37 -30.17
CA ARG A 88 -13.91 -12.90 -28.78
C ARG A 88 -14.35 -14.01 -27.83
N GLN A 89 -15.33 -14.81 -28.21
CA GLN A 89 -15.81 -15.93 -27.40
C GLN A 89 -14.70 -16.94 -27.14
N LEU A 90 -13.90 -17.27 -28.17
CA LEU A 90 -12.73 -18.14 -28.05
C LEU A 90 -11.72 -17.59 -27.04
N VAL A 91 -11.34 -16.32 -27.16
CA VAL A 91 -10.40 -15.67 -26.23
C VAL A 91 -10.97 -15.65 -24.82
N THR A 92 -12.24 -15.32 -24.65
CA THR A 92 -12.90 -15.29 -23.34
C THR A 92 -12.95 -16.69 -22.70
N ALA A 93 -13.31 -17.71 -23.47
CA ALA A 93 -13.34 -19.09 -23.00
C ALA A 93 -11.95 -19.58 -22.57
N GLU A 94 -10.92 -19.26 -23.36
CA GLU A 94 -9.54 -19.63 -23.03
C GLU A 94 -9.03 -18.95 -21.75
N VAL A 95 -9.33 -17.66 -21.56
CA VAL A 95 -9.01 -16.93 -20.33
C VAL A 95 -9.76 -17.51 -19.13
N LEU A 96 -11.08 -17.77 -19.27
CA LEU A 96 -11.88 -18.37 -18.20
C LEU A 96 -11.40 -19.77 -17.83
N LEU A 97 -10.93 -20.56 -18.80
CA LEU A 97 -10.39 -21.89 -18.56
C LEU A 97 -9.10 -21.83 -17.72
N VAL A 98 -8.23 -20.86 -18.02
CA VAL A 98 -7.02 -20.61 -17.19
C VAL A 98 -7.42 -20.18 -15.78
N PHE A 99 -8.43 -19.33 -15.62
CA PHE A 99 -8.91 -18.93 -14.31
C PHE A 99 -9.55 -20.10 -13.54
N ALA A 100 -10.42 -20.88 -14.19
CA ALA A 100 -11.08 -22.04 -13.58
C ALA A 100 -10.09 -23.09 -13.09
N ALA A 101 -8.92 -23.22 -13.75
CA ALA A 101 -7.88 -24.14 -13.34
C ALA A 101 -6.95 -23.55 -12.28
N ALA A 102 -6.52 -22.29 -12.44
CA ALA A 102 -5.47 -21.68 -11.63
C ALA A 102 -6.00 -20.99 -10.36
N ALA A 103 -7.17 -20.35 -10.42
CA ALA A 103 -7.68 -19.59 -9.28
C ALA A 103 -8.05 -20.47 -8.08
N PRO A 104 -8.73 -21.64 -8.22
CA PRO A 104 -8.99 -22.52 -7.10
C PRO A 104 -7.70 -23.07 -6.47
N VAL A 105 -6.72 -23.44 -7.28
CA VAL A 105 -5.41 -23.91 -6.79
C VAL A 105 -4.72 -22.82 -5.99
N GLY A 106 -4.72 -21.58 -6.51
CA GLY A 106 -4.17 -20.43 -5.80
C GLY A 106 -4.93 -20.13 -4.51
N ALA A 107 -6.27 -20.17 -4.52
CA ALA A 107 -7.07 -19.92 -3.33
C ALA A 107 -6.80 -20.95 -2.21
N VAL A 108 -6.69 -22.23 -2.54
CA VAL A 108 -6.30 -23.28 -1.58
C VAL A 108 -4.88 -23.03 -1.05
N ALA A 109 -3.94 -22.66 -1.92
CA ALA A 109 -2.61 -22.27 -1.48
C ALA A 109 -2.64 -21.04 -0.55
N GLY A 110 -3.51 -20.07 -0.82
CA GLY A 110 -3.73 -18.90 0.04
C GLY A 110 -4.21 -19.25 1.44
N LEU A 111 -5.13 -20.21 1.57
CA LEU A 111 -5.55 -20.75 2.88
C LEU A 111 -4.37 -21.36 3.65
N ALA A 112 -3.51 -22.11 2.95
CA ALA A 112 -2.33 -22.74 3.56
C ALA A 112 -1.24 -21.71 3.96
N LEU A 113 -1.14 -20.59 3.25
CA LEU A 113 -0.17 -19.52 3.51
C LEU A 113 -0.68 -18.49 4.53
N ALA A 114 -2.00 -18.38 4.73
CA ALA A 114 -2.60 -17.43 5.65
C ALA A 114 -2.05 -17.47 7.09
N PRO A 115 -1.66 -18.62 7.68
CA PRO A 115 -1.09 -18.66 9.02
C PRO A 115 0.35 -18.13 9.12
N LEU A 116 1.08 -17.93 8.01
CA LEU A 116 2.50 -17.52 8.06
C LEU A 116 2.76 -16.21 8.83
N PRO A 117 1.95 -15.13 8.67
CA PRO A 117 2.17 -13.88 9.40
C PRO A 117 1.77 -13.95 10.88
N ARG A 118 1.15 -15.04 11.35
CA ARG A 118 0.60 -15.15 12.70
C ARG A 118 1.60 -14.76 13.80
N GLY A 119 2.84 -15.26 13.74
CA GLY A 119 3.85 -14.92 14.75
C GLY A 119 4.18 -13.44 14.83
N VAL A 120 4.18 -12.74 13.69
CA VAL A 120 4.39 -11.28 13.62
C VAL A 120 3.18 -10.53 14.21
N LEU A 121 1.96 -11.03 13.97
CA LEU A 121 0.73 -10.45 14.49
C LEU A 121 0.57 -10.64 16.01
N GLU A 122 0.96 -11.81 16.52
CA GLU A 122 0.97 -12.09 17.96
C GLU A 122 2.04 -11.25 18.69
N SER A 123 3.24 -11.13 18.13
CA SER A 123 4.30 -10.29 18.72
C SER A 123 4.00 -8.79 18.65
N GLY A 124 3.19 -8.34 17.67
CA GLY A 124 2.71 -6.97 17.55
C GLY A 124 1.45 -6.66 18.38
N GLY A 125 0.93 -7.65 19.13
CA GLY A 125 -0.28 -7.44 19.95
C GLY A 125 -1.59 -7.29 19.15
N ILE A 126 -1.55 -7.50 17.83
CA ILE A 126 -2.72 -7.34 16.93
C ILE A 126 -3.67 -8.53 17.04
N VAL A 127 -3.13 -9.71 17.33
CA VAL A 127 -3.90 -10.94 17.48
C VAL A 127 -3.53 -11.59 18.80
N PRO A 128 -4.51 -12.02 19.61
CA PRO A 128 -4.25 -12.71 20.87
C PRO A 128 -3.40 -13.97 20.66
N ALA A 129 -2.52 -14.26 21.60
CA ALA A 129 -1.70 -15.47 21.56
C ALA A 129 -2.61 -16.72 21.53
N GLY A 130 -2.38 -17.58 20.55
CA GLY A 130 -3.21 -18.78 20.38
C GLY A 130 -4.50 -18.59 19.58
N ALA A 131 -4.80 -17.41 19.06
CA ALA A 131 -5.99 -17.19 18.23
C ALA A 131 -6.02 -18.14 17.02
N ALA A 132 -7.16 -18.78 16.78
CA ALA A 132 -7.35 -19.69 15.66
C ALA A 132 -7.53 -18.88 14.37
N VAL A 133 -6.71 -19.20 13.36
CA VAL A 133 -6.92 -18.68 12.01
C VAL A 133 -8.15 -19.38 11.41
N PRO A 134 -9.21 -18.66 11.01
CA PRO A 134 -10.43 -19.29 10.52
C PRO A 134 -10.18 -19.96 9.17
N LEU A 135 -10.40 -21.25 9.11
CA LEU A 135 -10.40 -22.03 7.86
C LEU A 135 -11.86 -22.14 7.36
N SER A 136 -12.34 -21.10 6.71
CA SER A 136 -13.70 -21.05 6.17
C SER A 136 -13.70 -20.97 4.63
N PRO A 137 -14.80 -21.30 3.97
CA PRO A 137 -14.91 -21.17 2.52
C PRO A 137 -15.11 -19.72 2.05
N TRP A 138 -15.49 -18.78 2.93
CA TRP A 138 -15.85 -17.41 2.56
C TRP A 138 -14.73 -16.61 1.89
N PRO A 139 -13.47 -16.61 2.39
CA PRO A 139 -12.35 -15.96 1.71
C PRO A 139 -12.09 -16.51 0.31
N VAL A 140 -12.25 -17.84 0.13
CA VAL A 140 -12.11 -18.48 -1.18
C VAL A 140 -13.21 -18.02 -2.12
N LEU A 141 -14.47 -18.05 -1.68
CA LEU A 141 -15.62 -17.61 -2.48
C LEU A 141 -15.51 -16.13 -2.84
N GLY A 142 -15.16 -15.27 -1.88
CA GLY A 142 -14.95 -13.85 -2.11
C GLY A 142 -13.86 -13.59 -3.14
N THR A 143 -12.73 -14.28 -3.04
CA THR A 143 -11.62 -14.19 -3.99
C THR A 143 -12.04 -14.61 -5.40
N LEU A 144 -12.74 -15.73 -5.55
CA LEU A 144 -13.22 -16.21 -6.84
C LEU A 144 -14.23 -15.23 -7.44
N LEU A 145 -15.14 -14.68 -6.62
CA LEU A 145 -16.12 -13.68 -7.03
C LEU A 145 -15.46 -12.40 -7.54
N LEU A 146 -14.38 -11.94 -6.90
CA LEU A 146 -13.62 -10.76 -7.32
C LEU A 146 -12.78 -11.02 -8.57
N LEU A 147 -12.18 -12.20 -8.70
CA LEU A 147 -11.33 -12.52 -9.83
C LEU A 147 -12.09 -12.81 -11.13
N VAL A 148 -13.32 -13.31 -11.08
CA VAL A 148 -14.13 -13.58 -12.30
C VAL A 148 -14.41 -12.30 -13.11
N PRO A 149 -14.90 -11.19 -12.53
CA PRO A 149 -15.04 -9.93 -13.27
C PRO A 149 -13.71 -9.41 -13.82
N THR A 150 -12.62 -9.55 -13.07
CA THR A 150 -11.27 -9.13 -13.52
C THR A 150 -10.82 -9.94 -14.72
N ALA A 151 -11.06 -11.25 -14.72
CA ALA A 151 -10.81 -12.13 -15.86
C ALA A 151 -11.59 -11.70 -17.09
N LEU A 152 -12.91 -11.46 -16.92
CA LEU A 152 -13.80 -11.03 -18.00
C LEU A 152 -13.38 -9.66 -18.58
N LEU A 153 -13.00 -8.72 -17.72
CA LEU A 153 -12.48 -7.41 -18.14
C LEU A 153 -11.15 -7.55 -18.91
N GLY A 154 -10.22 -8.34 -18.39
CA GLY A 154 -8.94 -8.63 -19.07
C GLY A 154 -9.16 -9.29 -20.45
N ALA A 155 -10.04 -10.30 -20.52
CA ALA A 155 -10.41 -10.96 -21.77
C ALA A 155 -11.07 -10.00 -22.77
N ARG A 156 -12.00 -9.13 -22.29
CA ARG A 156 -12.65 -8.11 -23.14
C ARG A 156 -11.67 -7.08 -23.67
N MET A 157 -10.74 -6.61 -22.84
CA MET A 157 -9.72 -5.65 -23.26
C MET A 157 -8.77 -6.25 -24.31
N ALA A 158 -8.27 -7.46 -24.07
CA ALA A 158 -7.41 -8.18 -24.99
C ALA A 158 -8.14 -8.54 -26.29
N GLY A 159 -9.40 -8.98 -26.22
CA GLY A 159 -10.22 -9.30 -27.37
C GLY A 159 -10.61 -8.07 -28.22
N ARG A 160 -10.76 -6.87 -27.62
CA ARG A 160 -11.03 -5.63 -28.35
C ARG A 160 -9.85 -5.21 -29.25
N GLU A 161 -8.64 -5.36 -28.76
CA GLU A 161 -7.42 -5.01 -29.53
C GLU A 161 -7.27 -5.95 -30.75
N SER A 162 -7.48 -7.26 -30.55
CA SER A 162 -7.43 -8.27 -31.61
C SER A 162 -8.55 -8.14 -32.64
N ALA A 163 -9.75 -7.71 -32.21
CA ALA A 163 -10.94 -7.59 -33.06
C ALA A 163 -10.92 -6.37 -33.99
N ARG A 164 -10.13 -5.33 -33.69
CA ARG A 164 -10.01 -4.11 -34.52
C ARG A 164 -9.07 -4.27 -35.71
N LEU A 165 -8.33 -5.37 -35.80
CA LEU A 165 -7.42 -5.64 -36.90
C LEU A 165 -8.19 -6.15 -38.12
N SER A 166 -8.11 -5.46 -39.28
CA SER A 166 -8.62 -6.02 -40.52
C SER A 166 -7.72 -7.16 -41.01
N PRO A 167 -8.26 -8.24 -41.64
CA PRO A 167 -7.48 -9.37 -42.10
C PRO A 167 -6.36 -8.93 -43.09
N ALA A 168 -6.63 -7.99 -43.98
CA ALA A 168 -5.68 -7.45 -44.94
C ALA A 168 -4.53 -6.69 -44.23
N SER A 169 -4.83 -5.90 -43.21
CA SER A 169 -3.79 -5.17 -42.44
C SER A 169 -2.93 -6.08 -41.56
N ALA A 170 -3.45 -7.23 -41.15
CA ALA A 170 -2.70 -8.21 -40.37
C ALA A 170 -1.62 -8.95 -41.20
N VAL A 171 -1.88 -9.17 -42.49
CA VAL A 171 -0.91 -9.78 -43.44
C VAL A 171 0.11 -8.75 -43.91
N GLN A 172 -0.29 -7.49 -44.11
CA GLN A 172 0.57 -6.41 -44.58
C GLN A 172 1.36 -5.67 -43.50
N ARG A 173 1.07 -5.90 -42.23
CA ARG A 173 1.81 -5.22 -41.16
C ARG A 173 3.29 -5.60 -41.20
N SER A 174 4.07 -4.70 -41.81
CA SER A 174 5.49 -4.59 -41.51
C SER A 174 5.66 -4.52 -39.99
N ALA A 175 6.75 -5.08 -39.49
CA ALA A 175 7.06 -5.22 -38.05
C ALA A 175 7.09 -3.89 -37.25
N VAL A 176 6.79 -2.75 -37.85
CA VAL A 176 6.88 -1.41 -37.27
C VAL A 176 5.55 -1.01 -36.63
N GLU A 177 5.58 -0.72 -35.33
CA GLU A 177 4.41 -0.25 -34.54
C GLU A 177 3.96 1.16 -34.97
N PRO A 178 2.64 1.48 -34.92
CA PRO A 178 2.13 2.83 -35.19
C PRO A 178 2.77 3.86 -34.25
N ARG A 179 3.25 4.97 -34.80
CA ARG A 179 4.08 5.98 -34.12
C ARG A 179 3.35 6.88 -33.09
N GLY A 180 2.04 6.79 -32.92
CA GLY A 180 1.26 7.74 -32.09
C GLY A 180 0.47 7.05 -30.98
N VAL A 181 0.18 7.83 -29.92
CA VAL A 181 -0.83 7.50 -28.91
C VAL A 181 -2.16 8.15 -29.36
N SER A 182 -3.30 7.44 -29.21
CA SER A 182 -4.61 8.03 -29.57
C SER A 182 -4.92 9.26 -28.71
N ARG A 183 -5.65 10.23 -29.26
CA ARG A 183 -6.03 11.44 -28.53
C ARG A 183 -6.75 11.10 -27.22
N VAL A 184 -7.69 10.15 -27.23
CA VAL A 184 -8.39 9.69 -26.03
C VAL A 184 -7.41 9.18 -24.97
N ARG A 185 -6.42 8.40 -25.36
CA ARG A 185 -5.42 7.87 -24.42
C ARG A 185 -4.52 8.97 -23.87
N ALA A 186 -4.16 9.96 -24.68
CA ALA A 186 -3.37 11.10 -24.25
C ALA A 186 -4.18 12.03 -23.31
N THR A 187 -5.46 12.30 -23.64
CA THR A 187 -6.32 13.11 -22.75
C THR A 187 -6.61 12.41 -21.43
N THR A 188 -6.89 11.10 -21.43
CA THR A 188 -7.06 10.34 -20.18
C THR A 188 -5.78 10.38 -19.34
N ALA A 189 -4.62 10.23 -19.95
CA ALA A 189 -3.35 10.32 -19.23
C ALA A 189 -3.14 11.73 -18.63
N ALA A 190 -3.48 12.79 -19.37
CA ALA A 190 -3.38 14.16 -18.87
C ALA A 190 -4.33 14.40 -17.69
N VAL A 191 -5.58 13.95 -17.77
CA VAL A 191 -6.56 14.06 -16.68
C VAL A 191 -6.08 13.32 -15.43
N LEU A 192 -5.58 12.08 -15.60
CA LEU A 192 -5.04 11.31 -14.47
C LEU A 192 -3.77 11.94 -13.89
N ALA A 193 -2.91 12.52 -14.72
CA ALA A 193 -1.72 13.21 -14.25
C ALA A 193 -2.07 14.46 -13.45
N VAL A 194 -2.99 15.29 -13.96
CA VAL A 194 -3.48 16.48 -13.24
C VAL A 194 -4.18 16.06 -11.94
N GLY A 195 -5.10 15.10 -12.01
CA GLY A 195 -5.78 14.57 -10.82
C GLY A 195 -4.80 14.01 -9.78
N GLY A 196 -3.77 13.27 -10.22
CA GLY A 196 -2.72 12.78 -9.34
C GLY A 196 -1.93 13.93 -8.69
N LEU A 197 -1.55 14.96 -9.43
CA LEU A 197 -0.85 16.12 -8.86
C LEU A 197 -1.74 16.90 -7.87
N VAL A 198 -3.03 17.04 -8.17
CA VAL A 198 -3.99 17.66 -7.24
C VAL A 198 -4.07 16.87 -5.94
N LEU A 199 -4.21 15.53 -6.02
CA LEU A 199 -4.23 14.67 -4.83
C LEU A 199 -2.92 14.73 -4.04
N ALA A 200 -1.77 14.87 -4.70
CA ALA A 200 -0.48 15.05 -4.01
C ALA A 200 -0.42 16.37 -3.23
N CYS A 201 -1.20 17.37 -3.62
CA CYS A 201 -1.28 18.66 -2.94
C CYS A 201 -2.32 18.70 -1.80
N VAL A 202 -3.19 17.69 -1.68
CA VAL A 202 -4.22 17.65 -0.61
C VAL A 202 -3.62 17.79 0.80
N PRO A 203 -2.50 17.13 1.16
CA PRO A 203 -1.92 17.24 2.49
C PRO A 203 -1.46 18.65 2.89
N PHE A 204 -1.27 19.54 1.93
CA PHE A 204 -0.92 20.95 2.20
C PHE A 204 -2.13 21.78 2.69
N VAL A 205 -3.35 21.28 2.47
CA VAL A 205 -4.60 21.94 2.86
C VAL A 205 -5.31 21.15 3.97
N ALA A 206 -5.25 19.83 3.90
CA ALA A 206 -5.81 18.89 4.86
C ALA A 206 -4.70 17.92 5.34
N PRO A 207 -3.92 18.30 6.36
CA PRO A 207 -2.88 17.43 6.94
C PRO A 207 -3.52 16.21 7.64
N GLY A 208 -2.70 15.24 8.07
CA GLY A 208 -3.12 14.02 8.74
C GLY A 208 -3.15 12.80 7.81
N LEU A 209 -3.71 11.70 8.31
CA LEU A 209 -3.77 10.41 7.60
C LEU A 209 -4.61 10.48 6.32
N LEU A 210 -5.75 11.19 6.33
CA LEU A 210 -6.59 11.36 5.14
C LEU A 210 -5.86 12.07 4.00
N GLY A 211 -5.16 13.18 4.30
CA GLY A 211 -4.33 13.87 3.32
C GLY A 211 -3.23 12.96 2.78
N SER A 212 -2.59 12.21 3.65
CA SER A 212 -1.52 11.26 3.28
C SER A 212 -2.03 10.08 2.45
N ALA A 213 -3.26 9.61 2.68
CA ALA A 213 -3.94 8.62 1.85
C ALA A 213 -4.22 9.17 0.44
N ALA A 214 -4.66 10.44 0.34
CA ALA A 214 -4.82 11.12 -0.94
C ALA A 214 -3.48 11.24 -1.69
N ALA A 215 -2.41 11.65 -0.99
CA ALA A 215 -1.07 11.69 -1.55
C ALA A 215 -0.59 10.32 -2.04
N SER A 216 -0.81 9.26 -1.26
CA SER A 216 -0.47 7.88 -1.66
C SER A 216 -1.22 7.46 -2.92
N THR A 217 -2.51 7.78 -3.01
CA THR A 217 -3.34 7.51 -4.19
C THR A 217 -2.82 8.26 -5.42
N SER A 218 -2.23 9.45 -5.25
CA SER A 218 -1.63 10.23 -6.33
C SER A 218 -0.58 9.46 -7.11
N ALA A 219 0.27 8.68 -6.42
CA ALA A 219 1.32 7.88 -7.06
C ALA A 219 0.76 6.85 -8.03
N PHE A 220 -0.37 6.21 -7.67
CA PHE A 220 -1.04 5.25 -8.56
C PHE A 220 -1.65 5.95 -9.78
N LEU A 221 -2.28 7.12 -9.62
CA LEU A 221 -2.82 7.89 -10.74
C LEU A 221 -1.71 8.34 -11.69
N LEU A 222 -0.59 8.83 -11.15
CA LEU A 222 0.57 9.23 -11.93
C LEU A 222 1.21 8.05 -12.65
N LEU A 223 1.28 6.88 -12.00
CA LEU A 223 1.79 5.67 -12.62
C LEU A 223 0.87 5.16 -13.74
N ILE A 224 -0.45 5.21 -13.56
CA ILE A 224 -1.43 4.87 -14.61
C ILE A 224 -1.32 5.87 -15.77
N ALA A 225 -1.19 7.16 -15.49
CA ALA A 225 -0.95 8.18 -16.51
C ALA A 225 0.33 7.89 -17.29
N ALA A 226 1.45 7.58 -16.60
CA ALA A 226 2.71 7.19 -17.21
C ALA A 226 2.59 5.90 -18.03
N ALA A 227 1.81 4.91 -17.59
CA ALA A 227 1.52 3.70 -18.34
C ALA A 227 0.76 3.97 -19.66
N LEU A 228 -0.17 4.92 -19.63
CA LEU A 228 -0.91 5.33 -20.82
C LEU A 228 -0.03 6.02 -21.87
N ILE A 229 0.89 6.88 -21.46
CA ILE A 229 1.86 7.55 -22.36
C ILE A 229 3.19 6.79 -22.47
N GLY A 230 3.31 5.63 -21.84
CA GLY A 230 4.54 4.83 -21.77
C GLY A 230 5.24 4.61 -23.12
N PRO A 231 4.52 4.35 -24.25
CA PRO A 231 5.17 4.26 -25.55
C PRO A 231 5.91 5.53 -25.96
N LEU A 232 5.42 6.72 -25.57
CA LEU A 232 6.11 7.99 -25.81
C LEU A 232 7.33 8.13 -24.89
N LEU A 233 7.22 7.72 -23.63
CA LEU A 233 8.32 7.78 -22.64
C LEU A 233 9.47 6.86 -23.06
N VAL A 234 9.18 5.60 -23.41
CA VAL A 234 10.18 4.65 -23.88
C VAL A 234 10.85 5.15 -25.17
N ARG A 235 10.07 5.69 -26.10
CA ARG A 235 10.58 6.27 -27.34
C ARG A 235 11.48 7.47 -27.07
N TRP A 236 11.05 8.39 -26.23
CA TRP A 236 11.82 9.56 -25.81
C TRP A 236 13.15 9.14 -25.16
N ALA A 237 13.12 8.19 -24.23
CA ALA A 237 14.33 7.66 -23.60
C ALA A 237 15.30 7.04 -24.63
N ALA A 238 14.77 6.27 -25.58
CA ALA A 238 15.57 5.68 -26.66
C ALA A 238 16.17 6.74 -27.60
N GLU A 239 15.42 7.80 -27.95
CA GLU A 239 15.89 8.91 -28.78
C GLU A 239 16.98 9.72 -28.05
N ARG A 240 16.82 9.99 -26.74
CA ARG A 240 17.86 10.61 -25.92
C ARG A 240 19.13 9.75 -25.84
N GLY A 241 18.96 8.43 -25.64
CA GLY A 241 20.08 7.48 -25.66
C GLY A 241 20.83 7.48 -26.99
N LEU A 242 20.11 7.49 -28.12
CA LEU A 242 20.72 7.58 -29.47
C LEU A 242 21.49 8.89 -29.66
N ALA A 243 20.95 10.02 -29.20
CA ALA A 243 21.64 11.30 -29.26
C ALA A 243 22.94 11.32 -28.44
N LEU A 244 22.94 10.71 -27.25
CA LEU A 244 24.13 10.60 -26.39
C LEU A 244 25.20 9.64 -26.97
N THR A 245 24.81 8.67 -27.79
CA THR A 245 25.72 7.69 -28.40
C THR A 245 26.16 8.07 -29.82
N ALA A 246 25.66 9.16 -30.38
CA ALA A 246 25.90 9.57 -31.77
C ALA A 246 27.40 9.76 -32.12
N GLY A 247 28.26 10.10 -31.13
CA GLY A 247 29.71 10.25 -31.32
C GLY A 247 30.53 8.97 -31.11
N ARG A 248 29.90 7.82 -30.75
CA ARG A 248 30.58 6.57 -30.43
C ARG A 248 29.83 5.39 -31.06
N PRO A 249 30.11 5.03 -32.36
CA PRO A 249 29.35 4.01 -33.08
C PRO A 249 29.69 2.59 -32.56
N HIS A 250 29.05 2.19 -31.46
CA HIS A 250 29.04 0.80 -31.02
C HIS A 250 27.76 0.13 -31.53
N ALA A 251 27.87 -0.83 -32.42
CA ALA A 251 26.75 -1.47 -33.11
C ALA A 251 25.67 -2.04 -32.15
N VAL A 252 26.08 -2.65 -31.02
CA VAL A 252 25.17 -3.30 -30.10
C VAL A 252 24.27 -2.30 -29.35
N PRO A 253 24.76 -1.23 -28.67
CA PRO A 253 23.93 -0.24 -28.03
C PRO A 253 23.04 0.53 -28.99
N THR A 254 23.57 0.91 -30.16
CA THR A 254 22.80 1.62 -31.19
C THR A 254 21.62 0.78 -31.69
N LEU A 255 21.83 -0.52 -31.92
CA LEU A 255 20.77 -1.44 -32.34
C LEU A 255 19.73 -1.63 -31.22
N ALA A 256 20.16 -1.75 -29.95
CA ALA A 256 19.27 -1.88 -28.83
C ALA A 256 18.36 -0.63 -28.65
N LEU A 257 18.93 0.58 -28.79
CA LEU A 257 18.20 1.84 -28.75
C LEU A 257 17.24 2.01 -29.93
N ALA A 258 17.69 1.64 -31.15
CA ALA A 258 16.84 1.65 -32.33
C ALA A 258 15.66 0.69 -32.22
N ASN A 259 15.87 -0.50 -31.64
CA ASN A 259 14.81 -1.45 -31.31
C ASN A 259 13.86 -0.89 -30.28
N ALA A 260 14.36 -0.30 -29.19
CA ALA A 260 13.53 0.32 -28.15
C ALA A 260 12.63 1.42 -28.73
N ARG A 261 13.18 2.25 -29.64
CA ARG A 261 12.39 3.25 -30.37
C ARG A 261 11.31 2.64 -31.26
N GLY A 262 11.62 1.54 -31.95
CA GLY A 262 10.73 0.88 -32.92
C GLY A 262 9.58 0.08 -32.26
N PHE A 263 9.83 -0.48 -31.07
CA PHE A 263 8.90 -1.38 -30.37
C PHE A 263 8.44 -0.83 -29.01
N SER A 264 8.30 0.47 -28.90
CA SER A 264 8.01 1.19 -27.64
C SER A 264 6.74 0.72 -26.92
N ARG A 265 5.66 0.38 -27.66
CA ARG A 265 4.40 -0.12 -27.06
C ARG A 265 4.54 -1.48 -26.40
N ARG A 266 5.34 -2.35 -27.01
CA ARG A 266 5.61 -3.68 -26.48
C ARG A 266 6.46 -3.59 -25.22
N LEU A 267 7.42 -2.70 -25.21
CA LEU A 267 8.35 -2.47 -24.10
C LEU A 267 7.68 -1.81 -22.90
N THR A 268 6.69 -0.93 -23.11
CA THR A 268 5.88 -0.35 -22.04
C THR A 268 5.20 -1.41 -21.16
N GLY A 269 4.79 -2.55 -21.74
CA GLY A 269 4.19 -3.65 -21.00
C GLY A 269 5.11 -4.28 -19.93
N VAL A 270 6.41 -4.00 -19.97
CA VAL A 270 7.40 -4.44 -18.97
C VAL A 270 7.82 -3.29 -18.05
N VAL A 271 7.93 -2.07 -18.60
CA VAL A 271 8.29 -0.88 -17.80
C VAL A 271 7.28 -0.65 -16.67
N VAL A 272 5.99 -0.79 -16.97
CA VAL A 272 4.91 -0.51 -15.99
C VAL A 272 4.96 -1.42 -14.75
N PRO A 273 5.04 -2.77 -14.87
CA PRO A 273 5.16 -3.61 -13.68
C PRO A 273 6.43 -3.38 -12.85
N LEU A 274 7.55 -3.06 -13.50
CA LEU A 274 8.80 -2.74 -12.80
C LEU A 274 8.70 -1.38 -12.08
N ALA A 275 8.10 -0.38 -12.71
CA ALA A 275 7.84 0.92 -12.10
C ALA A 275 6.84 0.81 -10.95
N LEU A 276 5.81 -0.06 -11.09
CA LEU A 276 4.83 -0.34 -10.03
C LEU A 276 5.49 -0.99 -8.81
N LEU A 277 6.43 -1.93 -9.02
CA LEU A 277 7.16 -2.57 -7.93
C LEU A 277 7.92 -1.53 -7.08
N LEU A 278 8.62 -0.61 -7.75
CA LEU A 278 9.32 0.48 -7.06
C LEU A 278 8.34 1.43 -6.39
N ALA A 279 7.32 1.89 -7.12
CA ALA A 279 6.37 2.89 -6.64
C ALA A 279 5.60 2.40 -5.42
N LEU A 280 5.02 1.20 -5.50
CA LEU A 280 4.25 0.60 -4.40
C LEU A 280 5.11 0.44 -3.14
N GLY A 281 6.29 -0.16 -3.28
CA GLY A 281 7.16 -0.42 -2.14
C GLY A 281 7.66 0.88 -1.49
N THR A 282 8.02 1.89 -2.30
CA THR A 282 8.53 3.16 -1.79
C THR A 282 7.43 4.00 -1.12
N VAL A 283 6.23 4.08 -1.72
CA VAL A 283 5.10 4.84 -1.12
C VAL A 283 4.67 4.19 0.19
N GLN A 284 4.46 2.87 0.19
CA GLN A 284 3.97 2.18 1.39
C GLN A 284 4.98 2.21 2.53
N SER A 285 6.27 2.00 2.24
CA SER A 285 7.32 2.14 3.27
C SER A 285 7.44 3.58 3.76
N GLY A 286 7.25 4.58 2.87
CA GLY A 286 7.23 5.99 3.22
C GLY A 286 6.08 6.35 4.16
N VAL A 287 4.86 5.86 3.87
CA VAL A 287 3.70 6.05 4.76
C VAL A 287 3.94 5.41 6.12
N ASN A 288 4.35 4.12 6.13
CA ASN A 288 4.58 3.40 7.38
C ASN A 288 5.64 4.10 8.24
N GLY A 289 6.76 4.51 7.64
CA GLY A 289 7.81 5.24 8.34
C GLY A 289 7.34 6.61 8.84
N ALA A 290 6.60 7.36 8.00
CA ALA A 290 6.09 8.67 8.37
C ALA A 290 5.07 8.61 9.52
N VAL A 291 4.20 7.59 9.56
CA VAL A 291 3.26 7.39 10.68
C VAL A 291 4.00 7.12 11.98
N VAL A 292 5.01 6.24 11.95
CA VAL A 292 5.83 5.92 13.13
C VAL A 292 6.61 7.14 13.62
N ASP A 293 7.23 7.90 12.72
CA ASP A 293 7.98 9.10 13.06
C ASP A 293 7.06 10.23 13.56
N ALA A 294 5.88 10.39 12.95
CA ALA A 294 4.87 11.37 13.37
C ALA A 294 4.29 11.04 14.76
N SER A 295 4.05 9.76 15.05
CA SER A 295 3.59 9.35 16.39
C SER A 295 4.61 9.71 17.46
N GLU A 296 5.90 9.42 17.26
CA GLU A 296 6.97 9.83 18.18
C GLU A 296 7.03 11.35 18.35
N GLN A 297 7.00 12.08 17.24
CA GLN A 297 7.09 13.55 17.26
C GLN A 297 5.89 14.16 17.99
N GLN A 298 4.67 13.74 17.66
CA GLN A 298 3.46 14.27 18.29
C GLN A 298 3.40 13.97 19.79
N VAL A 299 3.80 12.77 20.23
CA VAL A 299 3.90 12.45 21.67
C VAL A 299 4.90 13.37 22.36
N ARG A 300 6.06 13.59 21.75
CA ARG A 300 7.09 14.45 22.32
C ARG A 300 6.65 15.91 22.43
N GLU A 301 5.87 16.40 21.50
CA GLU A 301 5.31 17.75 21.47
C GLU A 301 4.06 17.90 22.34
N SER A 302 3.30 16.80 22.53
CA SER A 302 2.06 16.82 23.32
C SER A 302 2.30 16.79 24.81
N LEU A 303 3.39 16.18 25.29
CA LEU A 303 3.65 16.03 26.71
C LEU A 303 4.60 17.12 27.21
N THR A 304 4.08 17.97 28.10
CA THR A 304 4.83 19.04 28.76
C THR A 304 5.34 18.65 30.15
N ALA A 305 5.18 17.37 30.53
CA ALA A 305 5.69 16.79 31.76
C ALA A 305 7.23 16.61 31.70
N ASP A 306 7.88 16.53 32.87
CA ASP A 306 9.32 16.22 32.95
C ASP A 306 9.58 14.71 32.99
N LEU A 307 8.66 13.95 33.62
CA LEU A 307 8.71 12.49 33.73
C LEU A 307 7.36 11.87 33.36
N VAL A 308 7.45 10.73 32.70
CA VAL A 308 6.34 9.81 32.43
C VAL A 308 6.61 8.54 33.23
N VAL A 309 5.67 8.16 34.10
CA VAL A 309 5.80 6.99 34.96
C VAL A 309 4.84 5.92 34.50
N THR A 310 5.37 4.74 34.24
CA THR A 310 4.60 3.57 33.81
C THR A 310 4.77 2.43 34.81
N ALA A 311 3.82 1.49 34.80
CA ALA A 311 3.90 0.23 35.53
C ALA A 311 3.33 -0.90 34.66
N PRO A 312 3.79 -2.17 34.82
CA PRO A 312 3.31 -3.29 34.02
C PRO A 312 1.79 -3.50 34.05
N ASP A 313 1.16 -3.24 35.21
CA ASP A 313 -0.29 -3.35 35.41
C ASP A 313 -0.97 -1.97 35.51
N GLY A 314 -0.32 -0.92 34.99
CA GLY A 314 -0.74 0.47 35.13
C GLY A 314 -0.46 1.07 36.50
N VAL A 315 -0.57 2.39 36.61
CA VAL A 315 -0.35 3.14 37.86
C VAL A 315 -1.69 3.29 38.57
N THR A 316 -1.77 2.83 39.82
CA THR A 316 -2.98 2.94 40.66
C THR A 316 -3.14 4.35 41.23
N ASP A 317 -4.37 4.72 41.61
CA ASP A 317 -4.65 6.01 42.25
C ASP A 317 -3.85 6.21 43.56
N ALA A 318 -3.59 5.15 44.32
CA ALA A 318 -2.77 5.19 45.52
C ALA A 318 -1.29 5.51 45.20
N GLN A 319 -0.74 4.92 44.15
CA GLN A 319 0.60 5.22 43.69
C GLN A 319 0.71 6.63 43.11
N ALA A 320 -0.31 7.09 42.37
CA ALA A 320 -0.38 8.46 41.87
C ALA A 320 -0.40 9.48 43.00
N ALA A 321 -1.20 9.24 44.04
CA ALA A 321 -1.25 10.08 45.25
C ALA A 321 0.08 10.08 46.01
N ALA A 322 0.76 8.92 46.10
CA ALA A 322 2.08 8.83 46.74
C ALA A 322 3.15 9.62 45.99
N VAL A 323 3.15 9.56 44.65
CA VAL A 323 4.07 10.35 43.81
C VAL A 323 3.76 11.84 43.89
N ALA A 324 2.48 12.24 43.95
CA ALA A 324 2.08 13.64 44.13
C ALA A 324 2.53 14.24 45.46
N ALA A 325 2.73 13.40 46.48
CA ALA A 325 3.19 13.83 47.82
C ALA A 325 4.72 13.92 47.90
N LEU A 326 5.49 13.53 46.87
CA LEU A 326 6.95 13.60 46.89
C LEU A 326 7.45 15.06 46.89
N PRO A 327 8.54 15.35 47.61
CA PRO A 327 9.18 16.66 47.57
C PRO A 327 9.63 17.01 46.17
N GLY A 328 9.40 18.23 45.73
CA GLY A 328 9.81 18.72 44.43
C GLY A 328 8.85 18.40 43.28
N VAL A 329 7.74 17.74 43.53
CA VAL A 329 6.65 17.53 42.55
C VAL A 329 5.74 18.75 42.55
N ALA A 330 5.56 19.40 41.41
CA ALA A 330 4.65 20.53 41.22
C ALA A 330 3.24 20.07 40.83
N GLU A 331 3.16 19.11 39.94
CA GLU A 331 1.90 18.66 39.37
C GLU A 331 1.98 17.21 38.91
N VAL A 332 0.87 16.50 39.05
CA VAL A 332 0.72 15.11 38.63
C VAL A 332 -0.61 14.94 37.89
N GLY A 333 -0.60 14.25 36.79
CA GLY A 333 -1.82 13.92 36.05
C GLY A 333 -1.79 12.48 35.56
N THR A 334 -2.92 11.80 35.64
CA THR A 334 -3.09 10.43 35.12
C THR A 334 -3.68 10.45 33.74
N THR A 335 -3.20 9.57 32.88
CA THR A 335 -3.76 9.28 31.54
C THR A 335 -3.92 7.78 31.40
N ALA A 336 -5.06 7.33 30.89
CA ALA A 336 -5.36 5.92 30.68
C ALA A 336 -6.06 5.73 29.32
N LEU A 337 -5.96 4.54 28.75
CA LEU A 337 -6.70 4.14 27.56
C LEU A 337 -7.91 3.31 27.95
N LEU A 338 -9.08 3.72 27.50
CA LEU A 338 -10.35 3.07 27.75
C LEU A 338 -10.85 2.44 26.46
N PRO A 339 -10.92 1.11 26.34
CA PRO A 339 -11.51 0.47 25.17
C PRO A 339 -12.97 0.90 25.02
N ALA A 340 -13.33 1.40 23.84
CA ALA A 340 -14.67 1.91 23.57
C ALA A 340 -15.05 1.66 22.10
N GLN A 341 -16.32 1.87 21.79
CA GLN A 341 -16.79 1.95 20.41
C GLN A 341 -17.40 3.33 20.18
N VAL A 342 -17.07 3.95 19.08
CA VAL A 342 -17.62 5.25 18.67
C VAL A 342 -18.45 5.06 17.43
N ARG A 343 -19.60 5.73 17.34
CA ARG A 343 -20.44 5.73 16.16
C ARG A 343 -19.90 6.71 15.14
N VAL A 344 -19.48 6.21 13.95
CA VAL A 344 -18.82 7.03 12.93
C VAL A 344 -19.81 7.50 11.85
N GLU A 345 -20.88 6.75 11.59
CA GLU A 345 -21.90 7.12 10.60
C GLU A 345 -23.31 7.09 11.23
N ALA A 346 -24.14 8.03 10.81
CA ALA A 346 -25.58 7.96 11.07
C ALA A 346 -26.16 6.75 10.33
N ASP A 347 -27.06 6.04 10.96
CA ASP A 347 -27.72 4.86 10.40
C ASP A 347 -28.30 5.18 9.01
N ASP A 348 -27.87 4.45 8.00
CA ASP A 348 -28.48 4.46 6.70
C ASP A 348 -29.75 3.60 6.81
N GLU A 349 -30.92 4.24 6.99
CA GLU A 349 -32.21 3.56 7.18
C GLU A 349 -32.54 2.58 6.05
N ASP A 350 -31.91 2.75 4.89
CA ASP A 350 -32.15 1.94 3.69
C ASP A 350 -31.40 0.59 3.67
N LEU A 351 -30.39 0.37 4.54
CA LEU A 351 -29.57 -0.84 4.53
C LEU A 351 -29.31 -1.41 5.94
N PRO A 352 -30.33 -2.02 6.58
CA PRO A 352 -30.25 -2.48 7.99
C PRO A 352 -29.12 -3.49 8.27
N PHE A 353 -28.59 -4.20 7.26
CA PHE A 353 -27.49 -5.13 7.44
C PHE A 353 -26.11 -4.44 7.58
N LEU A 354 -26.03 -3.13 7.33
CA LEU A 354 -24.83 -2.31 7.52
C LEU A 354 -24.78 -1.64 8.91
N ASN A 355 -25.87 -1.65 9.68
CA ASN A 355 -25.94 -0.97 10.99
C ASN A 355 -24.89 -1.48 11.99
N GLY A 356 -24.38 -2.70 11.83
CA GLY A 356 -23.26 -3.23 12.61
C GLY A 356 -21.89 -2.61 12.28
N LEU A 357 -21.76 -1.95 11.11
CA LEU A 357 -20.54 -1.28 10.64
C LEU A 357 -20.49 0.19 11.05
N SER A 358 -21.56 0.75 11.63
CA SER A 358 -21.63 2.12 12.14
C SER A 358 -20.83 2.35 13.41
N TRP A 359 -20.43 1.29 14.12
CA TRP A 359 -19.64 1.33 15.33
C TRP A 359 -18.20 0.92 15.08
N GLU A 360 -17.28 1.84 15.34
CA GLU A 360 -15.85 1.60 15.24
C GLU A 360 -15.26 1.36 16.64
N SER A 361 -14.55 0.24 16.82
CA SER A 361 -13.81 -0.02 18.06
C SER A 361 -12.55 0.84 18.09
N THR A 362 -12.40 1.60 19.16
CA THR A 362 -11.32 2.56 19.37
C THR A 362 -10.94 2.61 20.86
N ALA A 363 -9.97 3.43 21.21
CA ALA A 363 -9.63 3.73 22.59
C ALA A 363 -9.86 5.21 22.86
N LEU A 364 -10.55 5.52 23.98
CA LEU A 364 -10.63 6.86 24.51
C LEU A 364 -9.45 7.07 25.45
N ARG A 365 -8.68 8.12 25.23
CA ARG A 365 -7.60 8.50 26.14
C ARG A 365 -8.11 9.50 27.17
N THR A 366 -7.92 9.21 28.44
CA THR A 366 -8.18 10.20 29.48
C THR A 366 -7.04 11.19 29.57
N VAL A 367 -7.35 12.46 29.77
CA VAL A 367 -6.34 13.52 29.93
C VAL A 367 -6.65 14.34 31.18
N PRO A 368 -5.63 14.76 31.93
CA PRO A 368 -5.80 15.61 33.12
C PRO A 368 -6.19 17.02 32.65
N ALA A 369 -7.50 17.29 32.54
CA ALA A 369 -8.04 18.58 32.11
C ALA A 369 -7.62 19.71 33.05
N GLY A 370 -7.25 20.87 32.51
CA GLY A 370 -6.84 22.04 33.27
C GLY A 370 -5.44 22.00 33.89
N SER A 371 -4.67 20.92 33.65
CA SER A 371 -3.33 20.74 34.23
C SER A 371 -2.19 21.34 33.41
N GLY A 372 -2.43 21.66 32.15
CA GLY A 372 -1.34 22.06 31.23
C GLY A 372 -0.24 21.00 31.04
N LEU A 373 -0.43 19.75 31.48
CA LEU A 373 0.52 18.64 31.26
C LEU A 373 0.43 18.05 29.85
N VAL A 374 -0.67 18.31 29.17
CA VAL A 374 -0.92 17.84 27.80
C VAL A 374 -1.26 19.03 26.92
N ASP A 375 -0.50 19.19 25.85
CA ASP A 375 -0.76 20.12 24.76
C ASP A 375 -1.24 19.34 23.54
N ALA A 376 -2.53 19.41 23.23
CA ALA A 376 -3.14 18.69 22.12
C ALA A 376 -3.13 19.47 20.80
N ASP A 377 -2.63 20.71 20.78
CA ASP A 377 -2.71 21.63 19.62
C ASP A 377 -4.17 21.83 19.17
N VAL A 378 -4.94 22.52 20.02
CA VAL A 378 -6.39 22.69 19.83
C VAL A 378 -6.69 23.66 18.71
N ARG A 379 -7.40 23.20 17.69
CA ARG A 379 -7.85 23.99 16.55
C ARG A 379 -9.15 24.74 16.81
N ALA A 380 -10.06 24.13 17.56
CA ALA A 380 -11.36 24.72 17.90
C ALA A 380 -11.83 24.24 19.27
N GLY A 381 -12.49 25.08 20.04
CA GLY A 381 -12.96 24.77 21.39
C GLY A 381 -11.89 24.88 22.46
N SER A 382 -12.03 24.13 23.57
CA SER A 382 -11.05 24.07 24.66
C SER A 382 -10.96 22.66 25.25
N ILE A 383 -9.73 22.17 25.45
CA ILE A 383 -9.49 20.88 26.11
C ILE A 383 -9.79 20.93 27.61
N ASP A 384 -9.76 22.11 28.23
CA ASP A 384 -10.11 22.29 29.66
C ASP A 384 -11.58 22.00 29.94
N ASP A 385 -12.43 22.12 28.90
CA ASP A 385 -13.85 21.79 28.97
C ASP A 385 -14.12 20.29 29.17
N LEU A 386 -13.09 19.43 28.98
CA LEU A 386 -13.13 18.00 29.35
C LEU A 386 -13.26 17.75 30.86
N ALA A 387 -13.05 18.79 31.71
CA ALA A 387 -13.35 18.71 33.12
C ALA A 387 -14.86 18.54 33.40
N ARG A 388 -15.73 18.87 32.44
CA ARG A 388 -17.17 18.66 32.55
C ARG A 388 -17.55 17.24 32.17
N GLU A 389 -18.46 16.63 32.93
CA GLU A 389 -18.98 15.31 32.62
C GLU A 389 -19.73 15.32 31.27
N GLY A 390 -19.67 14.21 30.54
CA GLY A 390 -20.39 14.05 29.27
C GLY A 390 -19.75 14.79 28.09
N THR A 391 -18.45 15.11 28.17
CA THR A 391 -17.73 15.81 27.10
C THR A 391 -16.62 14.95 26.51
N ILE A 392 -16.29 15.23 25.22
CA ILE A 392 -15.26 14.55 24.44
C ILE A 392 -14.54 15.56 23.55
N ALA A 393 -13.24 15.38 23.36
CA ALA A 393 -12.50 16.07 22.30
C ALA A 393 -12.13 15.06 21.22
N VAL A 394 -12.15 15.50 19.96
CA VAL A 394 -11.93 14.66 18.79
C VAL A 394 -10.71 15.16 18.00
N SER A 395 -9.96 14.25 17.40
CA SER A 395 -8.89 14.63 16.47
C SER A 395 -9.47 15.30 15.23
N GLY A 396 -8.68 16.14 14.55
CA GLY A 396 -9.09 16.75 13.28
C GLY A 396 -9.47 15.70 12.22
N GLU A 397 -8.86 14.53 12.27
CA GLU A 397 -9.16 13.40 11.39
C GLU A 397 -10.52 12.75 11.71
N ALA A 398 -10.77 12.45 12.98
CA ALA A 398 -12.06 11.93 13.43
C ALA A 398 -13.19 12.93 13.16
N ALA A 399 -12.94 14.24 13.35
CA ALA A 399 -13.89 15.29 13.05
C ALA A 399 -14.26 15.34 11.55
N VAL A 400 -13.29 15.22 10.65
CA VAL A 400 -13.53 15.19 9.20
C VAL A 400 -14.27 13.94 8.78
N THR A 401 -13.86 12.77 9.29
CA THR A 401 -14.48 11.47 8.96
C THR A 401 -15.93 11.42 9.42
N GLY A 402 -16.22 11.87 10.66
CA GLY A 402 -17.56 11.93 11.22
C GLY A 402 -18.36 13.18 10.81
N SER A 403 -17.78 14.08 10.00
CA SER A 403 -18.39 15.41 9.68
C SER A 403 -18.84 16.16 10.92
N ALA A 404 -18.08 16.05 12.02
CA ALA A 404 -18.44 16.52 13.35
C ALA A 404 -17.72 17.83 13.71
N ALA A 405 -18.40 18.69 14.45
CA ALA A 405 -17.90 20.00 14.90
C ALA A 405 -18.08 20.17 16.41
N VAL A 406 -17.45 21.18 16.99
CA VAL A 406 -17.64 21.53 18.40
C VAL A 406 -19.12 21.84 18.67
N GLY A 407 -19.69 21.17 19.67
CA GLY A 407 -21.09 21.22 20.06
C GLY A 407 -21.93 20.04 19.57
N ASP A 408 -21.44 19.24 18.63
CA ASP A 408 -22.16 18.09 18.11
C ASP A 408 -22.11 16.90 19.11
N PRO A 409 -23.16 16.07 19.14
CA PRO A 409 -23.18 14.85 19.94
C PRO A 409 -22.42 13.72 19.23
N VAL A 410 -21.74 12.87 20.04
CA VAL A 410 -21.10 11.63 19.60
C VAL A 410 -21.58 10.51 20.51
N ASP A 411 -22.06 9.43 19.90
CA ASP A 411 -22.48 8.23 20.63
C ASP A 411 -21.27 7.31 20.85
N VAL A 412 -21.07 6.93 22.10
CA VAL A 412 -19.94 6.12 22.54
C VAL A 412 -20.45 4.95 23.37
N ARG A 413 -19.95 3.75 23.14
CA ARG A 413 -20.15 2.58 23.99
C ARG A 413 -18.91 2.34 24.83
N LEU A 414 -19.08 2.44 26.14
CA LEU A 414 -18.02 2.20 27.12
C LEU A 414 -18.48 1.12 28.11
N GLY A 415 -17.71 0.02 28.21
CA GLY A 415 -18.09 -1.11 29.08
C GLY A 415 -19.47 -1.71 28.80
N GLY A 416 -19.94 -1.65 27.56
CA GLY A 416 -21.26 -2.14 27.11
C GLY A 416 -22.41 -1.14 27.30
N ALA A 417 -22.18 0.00 27.96
CA ALA A 417 -23.17 1.07 28.12
C ALA A 417 -23.02 2.12 27.01
N GLU A 418 -24.11 2.47 26.36
CA GLU A 418 -24.15 3.55 25.37
C GLU A 418 -24.34 4.90 26.08
N ARG A 419 -23.52 5.88 25.67
CA ARG A 419 -23.53 7.24 26.21
C ARG A 419 -23.37 8.22 25.04
N THR A 420 -24.09 9.32 25.10
CA THR A 420 -23.91 10.44 24.16
C THR A 420 -23.03 11.48 24.86
N LEU A 421 -21.89 11.81 24.20
CA LEU A 421 -20.96 12.83 24.69
C LEU A 421 -21.00 14.03 23.74
N THR A 422 -20.75 15.23 24.24
CA THR A 422 -20.71 16.47 23.44
C THR A 422 -19.27 16.81 23.11
N ILE A 423 -19.00 17.12 21.83
CA ILE A 423 -17.67 17.53 21.38
C ILE A 423 -17.38 18.94 21.92
N VAL A 424 -16.31 19.09 22.69
CA VAL A 424 -15.88 20.38 23.28
C VAL A 424 -14.62 20.94 22.62
N ALA A 425 -13.83 20.10 21.96
CA ALA A 425 -12.65 20.54 21.25
C ALA A 425 -12.34 19.66 20.02
N VAL A 426 -11.71 20.27 19.03
CA VAL A 426 -11.05 19.58 17.90
C VAL A 426 -9.56 19.89 17.98
N TYR A 427 -8.69 18.87 17.91
CA TYR A 427 -7.24 18.97 18.09
C TYR A 427 -6.46 18.26 16.99
N GLU A 428 -5.18 18.64 16.77
CA GLU A 428 -4.40 18.17 15.61
C GLU A 428 -3.47 16.98 15.92
N ARG A 429 -3.11 16.70 17.18
CA ARG A 429 -2.13 15.69 17.57
C ARG A 429 -2.73 14.29 17.80
N GLY A 430 -3.59 13.84 16.85
CA GLY A 430 -4.31 12.56 16.95
C GLY A 430 -3.38 11.33 16.92
N LEU A 431 -2.28 11.34 16.17
CA LEU A 431 -1.34 10.21 16.12
C LEU A 431 -0.57 10.00 17.44
N GLY A 432 -0.36 11.07 18.22
CA GLY A 432 0.31 10.99 19.52
C GLY A 432 -0.63 10.72 20.68
N LEU A 433 -1.83 11.31 20.64
CA LEU A 433 -2.79 11.26 21.75
C LEU A 433 -3.96 10.29 21.51
N GLY A 434 -4.15 9.82 20.28
CA GLY A 434 -5.33 9.07 19.84
C GLY A 434 -6.39 10.00 19.26
N ASP A 435 -7.48 9.42 18.73
CA ASP A 435 -8.53 10.17 18.04
C ASP A 435 -9.57 10.79 18.97
N TYR A 436 -9.66 10.30 20.21
CA TYR A 436 -10.67 10.72 21.17
C TYR A 436 -10.06 10.94 22.55
N LEU A 437 -10.24 12.15 23.09
CA LEU A 437 -9.83 12.49 24.45
C LEU A 437 -11.06 12.73 25.33
N VAL A 438 -10.98 12.28 26.56
CA VAL A 438 -12.06 12.41 27.55
C VAL A 438 -11.49 12.88 28.90
N GLY A 439 -12.34 13.44 29.73
CA GLY A 439 -11.96 13.86 31.07
C GLY A 439 -11.72 12.69 32.03
N PRO A 440 -11.00 12.93 33.15
CA PRO A 440 -10.61 11.90 34.09
C PRO A 440 -11.81 11.24 34.81
N ALA A 441 -12.98 11.89 34.83
CA ALA A 441 -14.19 11.33 35.45
C ALA A 441 -14.67 10.02 34.83
N LEU A 442 -14.35 9.78 33.52
CA LEU A 442 -14.67 8.54 32.83
C LEU A 442 -13.67 7.41 33.13
N ALA A 443 -12.50 7.71 33.71
CA ALA A 443 -11.43 6.75 34.00
C ALA A 443 -11.58 6.06 35.37
N ALA A 444 -12.62 6.32 36.14
CA ALA A 444 -12.79 5.75 37.48
C ALA A 444 -12.72 4.20 37.43
N GLY A 445 -11.61 3.64 37.92
CA GLY A 445 -11.35 2.20 37.93
C GLY A 445 -10.55 1.66 36.73
N ALA A 446 -9.99 2.49 35.85
CA ALA A 446 -9.08 2.06 34.81
C ALA A 446 -7.72 1.62 35.41
N SER A 447 -7.26 0.42 35.06
CA SER A 447 -6.02 -0.17 35.59
C SER A 447 -4.76 0.16 34.79
N ASP A 448 -4.89 0.69 33.58
CA ASP A 448 -3.76 0.91 32.64
C ASP A 448 -3.27 2.37 32.65
N GLY A 449 -3.21 3.00 33.81
CA GLY A 449 -2.83 4.40 33.96
C GLY A 449 -1.34 4.65 33.76
N THR A 450 -1.01 5.69 32.99
CA THR A 450 0.32 6.29 32.91
C THR A 450 0.28 7.60 33.69
N LEU A 451 1.33 7.91 34.46
CA LEU A 451 1.39 9.10 35.29
C LEU A 451 2.32 10.13 34.65
N LEU A 452 1.81 11.33 34.43
CA LEU A 452 2.58 12.48 33.99
C LEU A 452 3.00 13.30 35.21
N VAL A 453 4.28 13.59 35.33
CA VAL A 453 4.83 14.31 36.50
C VAL A 453 5.59 15.54 36.03
N ARG A 454 5.25 16.71 36.61
CA ARG A 454 5.99 17.95 36.44
C ARG A 454 6.72 18.26 37.73
N ALA A 455 8.01 18.51 37.65
CA ALA A 455 8.84 18.94 38.79
C ALA A 455 8.66 20.43 39.07
N ALA A 456 8.82 20.84 40.33
CA ALA A 456 8.79 22.25 40.72
C ALA A 456 10.03 23.01 40.18
N ALA A 457 11.17 22.31 40.09
CA ALA A 457 12.38 22.83 39.47
C ALA A 457 13.12 21.71 38.70
N PRO A 458 13.85 22.02 37.65
CA PRO A 458 14.62 21.01 36.89
C PRO A 458 15.62 20.21 37.77
N GLY A 459 16.11 20.80 38.85
CA GLY A 459 17.01 20.15 39.82
C GLY A 459 16.35 19.03 40.64
N ASP A 460 15.04 19.00 40.73
CA ASP A 460 14.28 18.02 41.54
C ASP A 460 14.04 16.71 40.76
N VAL A 461 14.12 16.73 39.43
CA VAL A 461 13.86 15.58 38.55
C VAL A 461 14.66 14.33 38.95
N PRO A 462 15.98 14.39 39.25
CA PRO A 462 16.74 13.20 39.66
C PRO A 462 16.25 12.61 40.98
N GLY A 463 15.87 13.47 41.96
CA GLY A 463 15.31 13.03 43.26
C GLY A 463 13.97 12.35 43.11
N ILE A 464 13.06 12.94 42.33
CA ILE A 464 11.73 12.37 42.02
C ILE A 464 11.90 11.02 41.32
N ARG A 465 12.80 10.95 40.32
CA ARG A 465 13.09 9.70 39.57
C ARG A 465 13.55 8.58 40.53
N ALA A 466 14.47 8.86 41.45
CA ALA A 466 14.95 7.88 42.41
C ALA A 466 13.82 7.37 43.32
N ALA A 467 13.03 8.28 43.89
CA ALA A 467 11.90 7.92 44.76
C ALA A 467 10.82 7.10 44.05
N VAL A 468 10.50 7.44 42.79
CA VAL A 468 9.55 6.69 41.95
C VAL A 468 10.09 5.29 41.63
N THR A 469 11.40 5.15 41.38
CA THR A 469 12.03 3.84 41.15
C THR A 469 12.01 2.98 42.42
N GLU A 470 12.28 3.57 43.59
CA GLU A 470 12.17 2.87 44.87
C GLU A 470 10.74 2.37 45.17
N ALA A 471 9.73 3.10 44.66
CA ALA A 471 8.33 2.69 44.75
C ALA A 471 7.95 1.55 43.79
N GLY A 472 8.91 1.03 42.99
CA GLY A 472 8.70 -0.07 42.02
C GLY A 472 8.02 0.37 40.74
N LEU A 473 8.02 1.66 40.45
CA LEU A 473 7.50 2.23 39.20
C LEU A 473 8.66 2.54 38.22
N ASP A 474 8.35 2.64 36.94
CA ASP A 474 9.35 2.93 35.90
C ASP A 474 9.24 4.39 35.40
N PRO A 475 10.08 5.31 35.92
CA PRO A 475 10.10 6.69 35.50
C PRO A 475 11.00 6.89 34.27
N THR A 476 10.41 7.36 33.19
CA THR A 476 11.10 7.66 31.93
C THR A 476 10.93 9.15 31.59
N ASP A 477 11.89 9.76 30.90
CA ASP A 477 11.70 11.09 30.33
C ASP A 477 10.75 11.04 29.12
N VAL A 478 10.17 12.18 28.74
CA VAL A 478 9.24 12.26 27.60
C VAL A 478 9.86 11.71 26.32
N ALA A 479 11.16 11.94 26.10
CA ALA A 479 11.86 11.42 24.92
C ALA A 479 11.99 9.90 24.95
N GLY A 480 12.17 9.29 26.11
CA GLY A 480 12.17 7.83 26.30
C GLY A 480 10.81 7.22 26.07
N TYR A 481 9.77 7.85 26.63
CA TYR A 481 8.39 7.43 26.43
C TYR A 481 7.97 7.56 24.96
N ALA A 482 8.31 8.67 24.28
CA ALA A 482 8.01 8.83 22.86
C ALA A 482 8.70 7.76 22.00
N ARG A 483 9.93 7.31 22.37
CA ARG A 483 10.58 6.18 21.70
C ARG A 483 9.85 4.86 21.95
N SER A 484 9.35 4.59 23.15
CA SER A 484 8.55 3.37 23.39
C SER A 484 7.24 3.36 22.59
N VAL A 485 6.58 4.52 22.44
CA VAL A 485 5.41 4.67 21.54
C VAL A 485 5.78 4.41 20.09
N ARG A 486 6.93 4.94 19.65
CA ARG A 486 7.46 4.65 18.30
C ARG A 486 7.68 3.15 18.08
N ASP A 487 8.30 2.47 19.04
CA ASP A 487 8.58 1.03 18.93
C ASP A 487 7.27 0.22 18.90
N ALA A 488 6.27 0.61 19.68
CA ALA A 488 4.93 0.02 19.63
C ALA A 488 4.26 0.26 18.27
N ALA A 489 4.26 1.49 17.76
CA ALA A 489 3.72 1.81 16.44
C ALA A 489 4.45 1.04 15.32
N ALA A 490 5.77 0.86 15.42
CA ALA A 490 6.54 0.06 14.47
C ALA A 490 6.16 -1.43 14.53
N ALA A 491 5.86 -1.96 15.70
CA ALA A 491 5.38 -3.33 15.87
C ALA A 491 3.98 -3.52 15.24
N GLU A 492 3.06 -2.57 15.42
CA GLU A 492 1.74 -2.57 14.79
C GLU A 492 1.85 -2.55 13.24
N GLN A 493 2.86 -1.88 12.68
CA GLN A 493 3.11 -1.86 11.24
C GLN A 493 3.63 -3.21 10.70
N GLY A 494 3.91 -4.20 11.55
CA GLY A 494 4.42 -5.52 11.15
C GLY A 494 3.47 -6.26 10.18
N LEU A 495 2.16 -6.19 10.40
CA LEU A 495 1.17 -6.76 9.48
C LEU A 495 1.23 -6.07 8.11
N SER A 496 1.16 -4.74 8.09
CA SER A 496 1.24 -3.95 6.85
C SER A 496 2.50 -4.27 6.05
N THR A 497 3.63 -4.36 6.72
CA THR A 497 4.92 -4.72 6.11
C THR A 497 4.93 -6.15 5.54
N THR A 498 4.37 -7.11 6.26
CA THR A 498 4.30 -8.50 5.81
C THR A 498 3.41 -8.63 4.57
N LEU A 499 2.24 -8.00 4.59
CA LEU A 499 1.32 -7.98 3.46
C LEU A 499 1.94 -7.24 2.26
N LEU A 500 2.67 -6.16 2.49
CA LEU A 500 3.41 -5.43 1.46
C LEU A 500 4.45 -6.32 0.79
N ILE A 501 5.26 -7.06 1.55
CA ILE A 501 6.25 -7.99 0.99
C ILE A 501 5.58 -9.04 0.11
N ALA A 502 4.45 -9.61 0.54
CA ALA A 502 3.69 -10.57 -0.27
C ALA A 502 3.18 -9.94 -1.58
N LEU A 503 2.69 -8.71 -1.52
CA LEU A 503 2.22 -7.97 -2.69
C LEU A 503 3.37 -7.62 -3.65
N LEU A 504 4.51 -7.18 -3.13
CA LEU A 504 5.72 -6.91 -3.91
C LEU A 504 6.25 -8.18 -4.60
N ALA A 505 6.24 -9.31 -3.90
CA ALA A 505 6.60 -10.60 -4.48
C ALA A 505 5.65 -10.99 -5.63
N PHE A 506 4.34 -10.78 -5.47
CA PHE A 506 3.36 -10.98 -6.54
C PHE A 506 3.64 -10.09 -7.76
N VAL A 507 3.87 -8.79 -7.55
CA VAL A 507 4.20 -7.84 -8.64
C VAL A 507 5.52 -8.21 -9.31
N ALA A 508 6.53 -8.64 -8.54
CA ALA A 508 7.83 -9.09 -9.05
C ALA A 508 7.69 -10.31 -9.97
N VAL A 509 6.88 -11.30 -9.59
CA VAL A 509 6.58 -12.46 -10.44
C VAL A 509 5.83 -12.04 -11.71
N GLY A 510 4.87 -11.13 -11.59
CA GLY A 510 4.15 -10.54 -12.73
C GLY A 510 5.10 -9.84 -13.71
N ALA A 511 6.00 -9.01 -13.20
CA ALA A 511 7.03 -8.32 -13.98
C ALA A 511 7.99 -9.32 -14.66
N GLY A 512 8.45 -10.32 -13.91
CA GLY A 512 9.30 -11.39 -14.43
C GLY A 512 8.63 -12.17 -15.56
N ASN A 513 7.35 -12.53 -15.40
CA ASN A 513 6.57 -13.18 -16.43
C ASN A 513 6.42 -12.32 -17.69
N ALA A 514 6.17 -11.00 -17.54
CA ALA A 514 6.10 -10.06 -18.67
C ALA A 514 7.44 -9.99 -19.43
N LEU A 515 8.57 -9.99 -18.73
CA LEU A 515 9.92 -10.01 -19.29
C LEU A 515 10.20 -11.30 -20.09
N VAL A 516 9.83 -12.46 -19.53
CA VAL A 516 9.97 -13.75 -20.24
C VAL A 516 9.13 -13.77 -21.51
N GLN A 517 7.89 -13.27 -21.46
CA GLN A 517 7.01 -13.17 -22.64
C GLN A 517 7.59 -12.22 -23.69
N LEU A 518 8.18 -11.09 -23.28
CA LEU A 518 8.83 -10.14 -24.17
C LEU A 518 9.94 -10.82 -25.00
N VAL A 519 10.87 -11.51 -24.32
CA VAL A 519 11.97 -12.22 -25.00
C VAL A 519 11.44 -13.38 -25.84
N GLY A 520 10.47 -14.13 -25.30
CA GLY A 520 9.85 -15.27 -25.99
C GLY A 520 9.19 -14.89 -27.31
N SER A 521 8.57 -13.73 -27.38
CA SER A 521 7.90 -13.23 -28.60
C SER A 521 8.89 -12.74 -29.69
N ARG A 522 10.20 -12.62 -29.38
CA ARG A 522 11.26 -12.19 -30.28
C ARG A 522 12.13 -13.34 -30.79
N ARG A 523 11.76 -14.59 -30.51
CA ARG A 523 12.58 -15.76 -30.93
C ARG A 523 12.87 -15.81 -32.44
N ALA A 524 11.87 -15.47 -33.25
CA ALA A 524 12.02 -15.45 -34.71
C ALA A 524 13.02 -14.36 -35.17
N GLU A 525 12.96 -13.17 -34.55
CA GLU A 525 13.87 -12.05 -34.81
C GLU A 525 15.32 -12.41 -34.42
N LEU A 526 15.50 -12.98 -33.22
CA LEU A 526 16.80 -13.44 -32.74
C LEU A 526 17.37 -14.57 -33.64
N ALA A 527 16.50 -15.46 -34.11
CA ALA A 527 16.88 -16.51 -35.06
C ALA A 527 17.34 -15.93 -36.43
N LEU A 528 16.64 -14.90 -36.92
CA LEU A 528 17.02 -14.22 -38.16
C LEU A 528 18.39 -13.55 -38.03
N LEU A 529 18.60 -12.78 -36.95
CA LEU A 529 19.89 -12.13 -36.67
C LEU A 529 21.04 -13.15 -36.57
N ARG A 530 20.78 -14.34 -36.02
CA ARG A 530 21.76 -15.41 -35.99
C ARG A 530 22.08 -15.97 -37.37
N ARG A 531 21.07 -16.11 -38.23
CA ARG A 531 21.27 -16.56 -39.64
C ARG A 531 22.04 -15.53 -40.47
N THR A 532 21.93 -14.23 -40.16
CA THR A 532 22.70 -13.16 -40.80
C THR A 532 24.09 -12.97 -40.19
N GLY A 533 24.56 -13.89 -39.33
CA GLY A 533 25.94 -13.93 -38.81
C GLY A 533 26.16 -13.35 -37.43
N ALA A 534 25.11 -12.92 -36.71
CA ALA A 534 25.28 -12.45 -35.32
C ALA A 534 25.68 -13.61 -34.39
N THR A 535 26.73 -13.39 -33.59
CA THR A 535 27.18 -14.36 -32.60
C THR A 535 26.21 -14.40 -31.38
N ARG A 536 26.15 -15.54 -30.70
CA ARG A 536 25.34 -15.68 -29.46
C ARG A 536 25.69 -14.58 -28.45
N ARG A 537 26.96 -14.26 -28.27
CA ARG A 537 27.42 -13.25 -27.32
C ARG A 537 26.91 -11.84 -27.70
N GLN A 538 26.87 -11.51 -29.02
CA GLN A 538 26.30 -10.24 -29.49
C GLN A 538 24.80 -10.15 -29.22
N LEU A 539 24.04 -11.24 -29.48
CA LEU A 539 22.59 -11.29 -29.20
C LEU A 539 22.27 -11.13 -27.72
N VAL A 540 23.00 -11.82 -26.83
CA VAL A 540 22.82 -11.69 -25.39
C VAL A 540 23.17 -10.28 -24.93
N ARG A 541 24.27 -9.68 -25.40
CA ARG A 541 24.65 -8.29 -25.08
C ARG A 541 23.61 -7.28 -25.57
N MET A 542 23.01 -7.52 -26.76
CA MET A 542 21.94 -6.67 -27.26
C MET A 542 20.71 -6.71 -26.35
N VAL A 543 20.27 -7.90 -25.94
CA VAL A 543 19.14 -8.05 -25.01
C VAL A 543 19.49 -7.43 -23.66
N ALA A 544 20.70 -7.60 -23.16
CA ALA A 544 21.15 -6.98 -21.91
C ALA A 544 21.12 -5.44 -21.97
N ALA A 545 21.62 -4.85 -23.06
CA ALA A 545 21.59 -3.40 -23.25
C ALA A 545 20.14 -2.87 -23.34
N GLU A 546 19.27 -3.55 -24.07
CA GLU A 546 17.85 -3.22 -24.16
C GLU A 546 17.15 -3.32 -22.79
N SER A 547 17.41 -4.38 -22.04
CA SER A 547 16.88 -4.58 -20.69
C SER A 547 17.37 -3.50 -19.72
N ALA A 548 18.62 -3.08 -19.80
CA ALA A 548 19.15 -1.99 -18.99
C ALA A 548 18.44 -0.66 -19.28
N ILE A 549 18.16 -0.36 -20.55
CA ILE A 549 17.39 0.84 -20.95
C ILE A 549 15.96 0.78 -20.38
N LEU A 550 15.31 -0.38 -20.49
CA LEU A 550 13.95 -0.57 -19.97
C LEU A 550 13.92 -0.43 -18.44
N THR A 551 14.87 -1.03 -17.76
CA THR A 551 14.99 -0.95 -16.31
C THR A 551 15.25 0.50 -15.86
N ALA A 552 16.18 1.20 -16.52
CA ALA A 552 16.42 2.62 -16.25
C ALA A 552 15.16 3.47 -16.49
N THR A 553 14.43 3.22 -17.57
CA THR A 553 13.15 3.90 -17.85
C THR A 553 12.11 3.60 -16.76
N ALA A 554 12.03 2.35 -16.28
CA ALA A 554 11.11 1.96 -15.21
C ALA A 554 11.47 2.66 -13.89
N LEU A 555 12.76 2.74 -13.55
CA LEU A 555 13.23 3.46 -12.36
C LEU A 555 12.89 4.95 -12.43
N VAL A 556 13.15 5.60 -13.56
CA VAL A 556 12.83 7.03 -13.75
C VAL A 556 11.32 7.27 -13.66
N VAL A 557 10.51 6.45 -14.33
CA VAL A 557 9.05 6.57 -14.30
C VAL A 557 8.52 6.30 -12.89
N GLY A 558 9.00 5.25 -12.23
CA GLY A 558 8.61 4.91 -10.87
C GLY A 558 8.93 6.04 -9.89
N THR A 559 10.17 6.52 -9.88
CA THR A 559 10.60 7.62 -9.00
C THR A 559 9.82 8.92 -9.29
N ALA A 560 9.64 9.27 -10.57
CA ALA A 560 8.90 10.48 -10.94
C ALA A 560 7.41 10.42 -10.53
N SER A 561 6.80 9.23 -10.55
CA SER A 561 5.41 9.04 -10.11
C SER A 561 5.26 9.09 -8.58
N VAL A 562 6.29 8.69 -7.84
CA VAL A 562 6.25 8.59 -6.38
C VAL A 562 6.63 9.90 -5.68
N LEU A 563 7.54 10.67 -6.27
CA LEU A 563 8.09 11.87 -5.64
C LEU A 563 7.01 12.86 -5.14
N PRO A 564 5.97 13.22 -5.93
CA PRO A 564 4.91 14.10 -5.44
C PRO A 564 4.15 13.51 -4.24
N ALA A 565 3.91 12.20 -4.24
CA ALA A 565 3.25 11.51 -3.14
C ALA A 565 4.08 11.57 -1.85
N LEU A 566 5.37 11.30 -1.93
CA LEU A 566 6.27 11.34 -0.76
C LEU A 566 6.42 12.74 -0.18
N LEU A 567 6.41 13.79 -1.03
CA LEU A 567 6.39 15.18 -0.57
C LEU A 567 5.08 15.50 0.16
N GLY A 568 3.95 15.03 -0.37
CA GLY A 568 2.65 15.18 0.27
C GLY A 568 2.56 14.43 1.60
N ILE A 569 3.07 13.19 1.68
CA ILE A 569 3.10 12.40 2.91
C ILE A 569 3.95 13.11 3.98
N GLY A 570 5.14 13.59 3.62
CA GLY A 570 6.01 14.35 4.54
C GLY A 570 5.34 15.61 5.06
N GLN A 571 4.65 16.36 4.20
CA GLN A 571 3.89 17.55 4.61
C GLN A 571 2.69 17.18 5.50
N GLY A 572 1.95 16.13 5.15
CA GLY A 572 0.71 15.76 5.84
C GLY A 572 0.95 15.18 7.24
N LEU A 573 2.01 14.41 7.43
CA LEU A 573 2.27 13.70 8.69
C LEU A 573 3.35 14.36 9.56
N LEU A 574 4.39 14.95 8.92
CA LEU A 574 5.54 15.51 9.63
C LEU A 574 5.59 17.05 9.55
N GLY A 575 4.64 17.69 8.85
CA GLY A 575 4.62 19.15 8.68
C GLY A 575 5.76 19.70 7.81
N VAL A 576 6.54 18.84 7.14
CA VAL A 576 7.67 19.25 6.30
C VAL A 576 7.53 18.73 4.87
N PRO A 577 7.68 19.58 3.84
CA PRO A 577 7.56 19.18 2.44
C PRO A 577 8.82 18.49 1.95
N LEU A 578 9.28 17.47 2.68
CA LEU A 578 10.42 16.65 2.31
C LEU A 578 9.97 15.23 1.99
N PRO A 579 10.59 14.56 0.99
CA PRO A 579 10.21 13.20 0.65
C PRO A 579 10.64 12.25 1.78
N VAL A 580 9.69 11.58 2.39
CA VAL A 580 9.95 10.56 3.41
C VAL A 580 10.42 9.29 2.70
N VAL A 581 11.69 8.99 2.79
CA VAL A 581 12.33 7.87 2.10
C VAL A 581 13.23 7.11 3.07
N ASP A 582 12.96 5.82 3.27
CA ASP A 582 13.92 4.92 3.89
C ASP A 582 14.97 4.52 2.83
N PRO A 583 16.23 4.90 2.98
CA PRO A 583 17.27 4.64 2.00
C PRO A 583 17.59 3.14 1.86
N VAL A 584 17.42 2.33 2.92
CA VAL A 584 17.69 0.89 2.91
C VAL A 584 16.59 0.17 2.14
N VAL A 585 15.32 0.47 2.46
CA VAL A 585 14.16 -0.12 1.76
C VAL A 585 14.16 0.31 0.29
N THR A 586 14.30 1.60 0.01
CA THR A 586 14.30 2.11 -1.38
C THR A 586 15.49 1.57 -2.18
N GLY A 587 16.68 1.51 -1.58
CA GLY A 587 17.86 0.92 -2.20
C GLY A 587 17.68 -0.57 -2.50
N SER A 588 17.08 -1.33 -1.60
CA SER A 588 16.76 -2.74 -1.81
C SER A 588 15.74 -2.95 -2.93
N LEU A 589 14.70 -2.11 -3.00
CA LEU A 589 13.71 -2.13 -4.08
C LEU A 589 14.33 -1.82 -5.44
N VAL A 590 15.18 -0.79 -5.52
CA VAL A 590 15.94 -0.48 -6.73
C VAL A 590 16.81 -1.69 -7.13
N GLY A 591 17.50 -2.30 -6.16
CA GLY A 591 18.30 -3.51 -6.38
C GLY A 591 17.47 -4.67 -6.95
N VAL A 592 16.28 -4.93 -6.39
CA VAL A 592 15.35 -5.96 -6.87
C VAL A 592 14.86 -5.65 -8.29
N VAL A 593 14.48 -4.40 -8.58
CA VAL A 593 14.03 -3.96 -9.91
C VAL A 593 15.15 -4.15 -10.94
N VAL A 594 16.38 -3.77 -10.60
CA VAL A 594 17.56 -3.96 -11.48
C VAL A 594 17.85 -5.45 -11.69
N LEU A 595 17.82 -6.23 -10.61
CA LEU A 595 18.05 -7.67 -10.67
C LEU A 595 17.04 -8.35 -11.60
N ILE A 596 15.75 -8.14 -11.38
CA ILE A 596 14.67 -8.74 -12.19
C ILE A 596 14.74 -8.22 -13.63
N GLY A 597 14.86 -6.89 -13.79
CA GLY A 597 14.83 -6.23 -15.09
C GLY A 597 15.96 -6.63 -16.02
N VAL A 598 17.12 -7.00 -15.48
CA VAL A 598 18.31 -7.38 -16.27
C VAL A 598 18.49 -8.90 -16.32
N THR A 599 18.41 -9.61 -15.18
CA THR A 599 18.77 -11.04 -15.15
C THR A 599 17.76 -11.93 -15.85
N ILE A 600 16.45 -11.65 -15.71
CA ILE A 600 15.41 -12.49 -16.32
C ILE A 600 15.46 -12.44 -17.84
N PRO A 601 15.52 -11.27 -18.53
CA PRO A 601 15.63 -11.21 -19.98
C PRO A 601 16.92 -11.82 -20.50
N VAL A 602 18.04 -11.60 -19.81
CA VAL A 602 19.35 -12.18 -20.18
C VAL A 602 19.30 -13.71 -20.09
N ALA A 603 18.76 -14.26 -18.99
CA ALA A 603 18.60 -15.71 -18.82
C ALA A 603 17.66 -16.30 -19.90
N ALA A 604 16.57 -15.60 -20.21
CA ALA A 604 15.64 -16.00 -21.27
C ALA A 604 16.31 -15.97 -22.65
N ALA A 605 17.13 -14.96 -22.95
CA ALA A 605 17.89 -14.86 -24.19
C ALA A 605 18.95 -15.95 -24.30
N VAL A 606 19.69 -16.25 -23.23
CA VAL A 606 20.66 -17.34 -23.18
C VAL A 606 20.01 -18.67 -23.50
N ARG A 607 18.82 -18.94 -22.93
CA ARG A 607 18.02 -20.15 -23.21
C ARG A 607 17.47 -20.19 -24.63
N ALA A 608 16.99 -19.05 -25.15
CA ALA A 608 16.44 -18.94 -26.50
C ALA A 608 17.50 -19.11 -27.61
N THR A 609 18.75 -18.73 -27.32
CA THR A 609 19.87 -18.83 -28.26
C THR A 609 20.74 -20.09 -28.10
N ALA A 610 20.33 -21.04 -27.24
CA ALA A 610 21.04 -22.30 -27.04
C ALA A 610 21.03 -23.17 -28.30
N PRO A 611 22.10 -23.93 -28.58
CA PRO A 611 22.15 -24.89 -29.71
C PRO A 611 20.97 -25.88 -29.65
N GLY A 612 20.32 -26.16 -30.75
CA GLY A 612 19.22 -27.12 -30.89
C GLY A 612 17.82 -26.62 -30.54
N ARG A 613 17.63 -25.38 -30.05
CA ARG A 613 16.31 -24.82 -29.70
C ARG A 613 15.75 -23.78 -30.69
N LEU A 614 16.49 -23.43 -31.70
CA LEU A 614 15.98 -22.56 -32.75
C LEU A 614 15.18 -23.40 -33.75
N PRO A 615 13.93 -23.02 -34.12
CA PRO A 615 13.17 -23.76 -35.09
C PRO A 615 13.95 -23.79 -36.41
N VAL A 616 14.26 -24.98 -36.89
CA VAL A 616 14.64 -25.21 -38.26
C VAL A 616 13.38 -24.86 -39.05
N ALA A 617 13.43 -23.83 -39.89
CA ALA A 617 12.29 -23.53 -40.76
C ALA A 617 12.11 -24.71 -41.74
N ALA A 618 10.94 -25.36 -41.62
CA ALA A 618 10.41 -26.15 -42.73
C ALA A 618 9.89 -25.20 -43.81
#